data_10eaab8ce26078bac3906b9864f1096d
#
_entry.id   10eaab8ce26078bac3906b9864f1096d
#
_cell.length_a   1.000
_cell.length_b   1.000
_cell.length_c   1.000
_cell.angle_alpha   90.00
_cell.angle_beta   90.00
_cell.angle_gamma   90.00
#
_symmetry.space_group_name_H-M   'P 1'
#
loop_
_entity.id
_entity.type
_entity.pdbx_description
1 polymer ?
#
loop_
_entity_poly.entity_id
_entity_poly.type
_entity_poly.pdbx_seq_one_letter_code
_entity_poly.pdbx_strand_id
1 'polypeptide(L)'
;MRIEKHSNSLIDYNQPLSFVFNNKAYKGFKGDTLASALIANNVLYYARSFKYGRKRGIIGAGVEEPNSLVSLEIGGRYTPNMKATEIMLYDGLSAVSSSNPHSIDFRAMIKPLHRFMPAGFYYKTFIKQKVWSIVEDRLRSLSGFSKAPSEIDEDVYYHIFQHT
;
A
#
# COMPACT_ATOMS: atom_id res chain seq x y z
N MET A 1 -0.27 -19.76 2.62
CA MET A 1 -1.29 -20.75 3.01
C MET A 1 -2.57 -20.43 2.26
N ARG A 2 -3.01 -21.29 1.34
CA ARG A 2 -4.28 -21.14 0.61
C ARG A 2 -5.30 -22.13 1.14
N ILE A 3 -6.56 -21.73 1.10
CA ILE A 3 -7.68 -22.68 1.30
C ILE A 3 -7.75 -23.59 0.07
N GLU A 4 -8.08 -24.87 0.28
CA GLU A 4 -8.30 -25.80 -0.82
C GLU A 4 -9.37 -25.29 -1.79
N LYS A 5 -9.24 -25.70 -3.07
CA LYS A 5 -10.16 -25.29 -4.12
C LYS A 5 -11.59 -25.64 -3.75
N HIS A 6 -12.43 -24.62 -3.60
CA HIS A 6 -13.88 -24.79 -3.39
C HIS A 6 -14.63 -24.55 -4.70
N SER A 7 -15.76 -25.24 -4.90
CA SER A 7 -16.57 -25.15 -6.13
C SER A 7 -17.00 -23.70 -6.47
N ASN A 8 -17.17 -22.87 -5.47
CA ASN A 8 -17.59 -21.47 -5.62
C ASN A 8 -16.41 -20.47 -5.53
N SER A 9 -15.17 -20.93 -5.68
CA SER A 9 -14.02 -20.06 -5.67
C SER A 9 -13.96 -19.25 -6.97
N LEU A 10 -13.80 -17.94 -6.85
CA LEU A 10 -13.54 -17.04 -7.99
C LEU A 10 -12.11 -17.17 -8.53
N ILE A 11 -11.24 -17.89 -7.81
CA ILE A 11 -9.84 -18.07 -8.17
C ILE A 11 -9.68 -19.21 -9.15
N ASP A 12 -9.13 -18.91 -10.32
CA ASP A 12 -8.79 -19.91 -11.33
C ASP A 12 -7.35 -20.42 -11.13
N TYR A 13 -7.21 -21.55 -10.50
CA TYR A 13 -5.91 -22.20 -10.23
C TYR A 13 -5.18 -22.71 -11.48
N ASN A 14 -5.83 -22.72 -12.64
CA ASN A 14 -5.22 -23.11 -13.91
C ASN A 14 -4.52 -21.92 -14.61
N GLN A 15 -4.74 -20.71 -14.12
CA GLN A 15 -4.15 -19.50 -14.67
C GLN A 15 -3.21 -18.81 -13.64
N PRO A 16 -1.96 -19.30 -13.51
CA PRO A 16 -0.98 -18.68 -12.63
C PRO A 16 -0.57 -17.30 -13.18
N LEU A 17 -0.37 -16.35 -12.28
CA LEU A 17 0.08 -14.99 -12.57
C LEU A 17 1.34 -14.70 -11.76
N SER A 18 2.23 -13.88 -12.34
CA SER A 18 3.44 -13.41 -11.68
C SER A 18 3.33 -11.93 -11.39
N PHE A 19 3.77 -11.50 -10.21
CA PHE A 19 3.73 -10.10 -9.82
C PHE A 19 4.90 -9.74 -8.92
N VAL A 20 5.19 -8.45 -8.79
CA VAL A 20 6.26 -7.92 -7.95
C VAL A 20 5.66 -7.09 -6.82
N PHE A 21 6.10 -7.34 -5.61
CA PHE A 21 5.75 -6.53 -4.45
C PHE A 21 6.98 -6.21 -3.61
N ASN A 22 7.24 -4.93 -3.36
CA ASN A 22 8.42 -4.44 -2.66
C ASN A 22 9.73 -5.01 -3.25
N ASN A 23 9.88 -4.98 -4.56
CA ASN A 23 11.00 -5.51 -5.34
C ASN A 23 11.23 -7.03 -5.22
N LYS A 24 10.24 -7.79 -4.78
CA LYS A 24 10.30 -9.24 -4.71
C LYS A 24 9.21 -9.86 -5.57
N ALA A 25 9.58 -10.86 -6.38
CA ALA A 25 8.64 -11.60 -7.23
C ALA A 25 7.83 -12.61 -6.41
N TYR A 26 6.56 -12.69 -6.75
CA TYR A 26 5.57 -13.60 -6.16
C TYR A 26 4.69 -14.21 -7.24
N LYS A 27 3.96 -15.25 -6.87
CA LYS A 27 2.98 -15.92 -7.74
C LYS A 27 1.59 -15.86 -7.12
N GLY A 28 0.60 -15.65 -7.96
CA GLY A 28 -0.82 -15.72 -7.63
C GLY A 28 -1.58 -16.42 -8.73
N PHE A 29 -2.89 -16.25 -8.75
CA PHE A 29 -3.77 -16.84 -9.76
C PHE A 29 -4.80 -15.80 -10.21
N LYS A 30 -5.33 -15.98 -11.39
CA LYS A 30 -6.43 -15.17 -11.88
C LYS A 30 -7.63 -15.25 -10.92
N GLY A 31 -8.22 -14.13 -10.60
CA GLY A 31 -9.27 -14.01 -9.59
C GLY A 31 -8.78 -13.70 -8.18
N ASP A 32 -7.46 -13.74 -7.94
CA ASP A 32 -6.91 -13.17 -6.71
C ASP A 32 -7.01 -11.65 -6.72
N THR A 33 -7.18 -11.05 -5.56
CA THR A 33 -6.75 -9.67 -5.33
C THR A 33 -5.26 -9.65 -4.97
N LEU A 34 -4.62 -8.49 -5.12
CA LEU A 34 -3.23 -8.35 -4.66
C LEU A 34 -3.09 -8.76 -3.18
N ALA A 35 -4.07 -8.40 -2.35
CA ALA A 35 -4.11 -8.76 -0.94
C ALA A 35 -4.16 -10.28 -0.72
N SER A 36 -5.08 -10.98 -1.39
CA SER A 36 -5.23 -12.43 -1.23
C SER A 36 -3.98 -13.18 -1.72
N ALA A 37 -3.40 -12.73 -2.84
CA ALA A 37 -2.17 -13.29 -3.37
C ALA A 37 -0.99 -13.10 -2.41
N LEU A 38 -0.86 -11.93 -1.78
CA LEU A 38 0.19 -11.65 -0.81
C LEU A 38 0.05 -12.51 0.46
N ILE A 39 -1.17 -12.62 1.00
CA ILE A 39 -1.46 -13.51 2.14
C ILE A 39 -1.10 -14.95 1.80
N ALA A 40 -1.49 -15.43 0.62
CA ALA A 40 -1.18 -16.77 0.16
C ALA A 40 0.33 -17.06 0.08
N ASN A 41 1.12 -16.02 -0.20
CA ASN A 41 2.59 -16.06 -0.19
C ASN A 41 3.21 -15.73 1.18
N ASN A 42 2.41 -15.76 2.26
CA ASN A 42 2.83 -15.50 3.64
C ASN A 42 3.38 -14.07 3.86
N VAL A 43 2.97 -13.11 3.03
CA VAL A 43 3.25 -11.69 3.23
C VAL A 43 2.10 -11.11 4.06
N LEU A 44 2.26 -11.09 5.38
CA LEU A 44 1.19 -10.74 6.32
C LEU A 44 1.24 -9.27 6.75
N TYR A 45 2.32 -8.55 6.40
CA TYR A 45 2.52 -7.17 6.84
C TYR A 45 2.85 -6.26 5.67
N TYR A 46 2.10 -5.18 5.54
CA TYR A 46 2.21 -4.21 4.44
C TYR A 46 2.71 -2.86 4.91
N ALA A 47 2.47 -2.53 6.16
CA ALA A 47 2.74 -1.20 6.67
C ALA A 47 3.23 -1.24 8.11
N ARG A 48 3.66 -0.06 8.59
CA ARG A 48 3.94 0.18 10.00
C ARG A 48 3.14 1.36 10.51
N SER A 49 2.70 1.29 11.77
CA SER A 49 2.06 2.44 12.40
C SER A 49 3.04 3.60 12.51
N PHE A 50 2.55 4.82 12.24
CA PHE A 50 3.38 6.02 12.26
C PHE A 50 4.03 6.25 13.63
N LYS A 51 3.26 6.15 14.71
CA LYS A 51 3.72 6.48 16.06
C LYS A 51 4.62 5.40 16.67
N TYR A 52 4.24 4.14 16.57
CA TYR A 52 4.91 3.06 17.31
C TYR A 52 5.70 2.10 16.42
N GLY A 53 5.72 2.32 15.09
CA GLY A 53 6.38 1.41 14.16
C GLY A 53 5.84 -0.03 14.17
N ARG A 54 4.65 -0.26 14.73
CA ARG A 54 4.05 -1.60 14.82
C ARG A 54 3.69 -2.11 13.44
N LYS A 55 4.02 -3.35 13.16
CA LYS A 55 3.62 -4.02 11.92
C LYS A 55 2.09 -4.03 11.80
N ARG A 56 1.60 -3.73 10.61
CA ARG A 56 0.18 -3.71 10.27
C ARG A 56 -0.05 -4.62 9.08
N GLY A 57 -1.01 -5.52 9.23
CA GLY A 57 -1.49 -6.41 8.19
C GLY A 57 -2.93 -6.11 7.81
N ILE A 58 -3.47 -6.91 6.91
CA ILE A 58 -4.86 -6.84 6.48
C ILE A 58 -5.76 -7.31 7.62
N ILE A 59 -6.83 -6.58 7.86
CA ILE A 59 -7.89 -6.88 8.84
C ILE A 59 -9.29 -6.91 8.21
N GLY A 60 -9.45 -6.34 7.03
CA GLY A 60 -10.70 -6.33 6.26
C GLY A 60 -10.51 -6.94 4.88
N ALA A 61 -11.59 -7.25 4.18
CA ALA A 61 -11.56 -7.89 2.87
C ALA A 61 -11.91 -6.96 1.70
N GLY A 62 -12.41 -5.78 1.98
CA GLY A 62 -12.93 -4.84 0.98
C GLY A 62 -12.42 -3.42 1.18
N VAL A 63 -13.27 -2.47 0.81
CA VAL A 63 -12.99 -1.02 0.87
C VAL A 63 -12.73 -0.48 2.27
N GLU A 64 -13.21 -1.16 3.28
CA GLU A 64 -13.04 -0.81 4.70
C GLU A 64 -11.62 -1.10 5.22
N GLU A 65 -10.78 -1.84 4.45
CA GLU A 65 -9.44 -2.20 4.87
C GLU A 65 -8.51 -0.97 5.05
N PRO A 66 -8.05 -0.65 6.26
CA PRO A 66 -7.30 0.58 6.51
C PRO A 66 -5.78 0.44 6.36
N ASN A 67 -5.24 -0.78 6.32
CA ASN A 67 -3.80 -1.02 6.48
C ASN A 67 -3.09 -1.47 5.20
N SER A 68 -3.84 -1.83 4.15
CA SER A 68 -3.29 -2.42 2.93
C SER A 68 -3.04 -1.40 1.81
N LEU A 69 -2.69 -0.17 2.16
CA LEU A 69 -2.38 0.85 1.18
C LEU A 69 -1.05 0.56 0.47
N VAL A 70 -1.14 0.53 -0.84
CA VAL A 70 -0.02 0.28 -1.75
C VAL A 70 0.01 1.35 -2.84
N SER A 71 1.15 1.50 -3.46
CA SER A 71 1.30 2.26 -4.69
C SER A 71 1.54 1.29 -5.82
N LEU A 72 0.82 1.49 -6.92
CA LEU A 72 0.98 0.68 -8.13
C LEU A 72 1.95 1.34 -9.08
N GLU A 73 2.71 0.51 -9.78
CA GLU A 73 3.59 0.85 -10.88
C GLU A 73 4.72 1.83 -10.51
N ILE A 74 5.58 2.10 -11.49
CA ILE A 74 6.74 2.97 -11.37
C ILE A 74 6.69 3.94 -12.54
N GLY A 75 7.17 5.16 -12.36
CA GLY A 75 7.18 6.17 -13.40
C GLY A 75 5.88 6.93 -13.53
N GLY A 76 5.51 7.31 -14.75
CA GLY A 76 4.33 8.13 -15.03
C GLY A 76 3.01 7.49 -14.64
N ARG A 77 2.94 6.15 -14.68
CA ARG A 77 1.76 5.37 -14.27
C ARG A 77 1.62 5.16 -12.76
N TYR A 78 2.48 5.78 -12.00
CA TYR A 78 2.45 5.63 -10.54
C TYR A 78 1.10 6.06 -9.95
N THR A 79 0.40 5.10 -9.33
CA THR A 79 -0.88 5.33 -8.68
C THR A 79 -0.74 5.08 -7.18
N PRO A 80 -0.69 6.14 -6.34
CA PRO A 80 -0.52 6.01 -4.91
C PRO A 80 -1.83 5.67 -4.20
N ASN A 81 -1.68 5.14 -2.96
CA ASN A 81 -2.77 4.96 -1.99
C ASN A 81 -3.92 4.03 -2.45
N MET A 82 -3.61 3.08 -3.31
CA MET A 82 -4.56 2.04 -3.70
C MET A 82 -4.66 0.98 -2.60
N LYS A 83 -5.85 0.41 -2.41
CA LYS A 83 -6.04 -0.68 -1.44
C LYS A 83 -5.75 -2.03 -2.11
N ALA A 84 -4.83 -2.79 -1.56
CA ALA A 84 -4.48 -4.10 -2.11
C ALA A 84 -5.66 -5.08 -2.14
N THR A 85 -6.69 -4.85 -1.33
CA THR A 85 -7.94 -5.62 -1.30
C THR A 85 -8.85 -5.37 -2.51
N GLU A 86 -8.68 -4.22 -3.18
CA GLU A 86 -9.50 -3.81 -4.33
C GLU A 86 -8.79 -4.00 -5.68
N ILE A 87 -7.49 -4.29 -5.66
CA ILE A 87 -6.70 -4.47 -6.86
C ILE A 87 -6.80 -5.93 -7.31
N MET A 88 -7.43 -6.16 -8.45
CA MET A 88 -7.41 -7.48 -9.09
C MET A 88 -6.01 -7.79 -9.60
N LEU A 89 -5.54 -9.01 -9.34
CA LEU A 89 -4.21 -9.44 -9.76
C LEU A 89 -4.17 -9.62 -11.28
N TYR A 90 -3.15 -9.07 -11.92
CA TYR A 90 -2.81 -9.29 -13.33
C TYR A 90 -1.33 -9.64 -13.48
N ASP A 91 -0.98 -10.24 -14.60
CA ASP A 91 0.41 -10.64 -14.84
C ASP A 91 1.31 -9.42 -15.04
N GLY A 92 2.47 -9.43 -14.39
CA GLY A 92 3.41 -8.31 -14.41
C GLY A 92 3.05 -7.15 -13.47
N LEU A 93 1.98 -7.24 -12.65
CA LEU A 93 1.66 -6.21 -11.67
C LEU A 93 2.86 -5.88 -10.78
N SER A 94 3.19 -4.61 -10.67
CA SER A 94 4.23 -4.09 -9.78
C SER A 94 3.61 -3.17 -8.73
N ALA A 95 3.86 -3.48 -7.47
CA ALA A 95 3.34 -2.70 -6.36
C ALA A 95 4.37 -2.54 -5.25
N VAL A 96 4.28 -1.43 -4.54
CA VAL A 96 5.07 -1.17 -3.34
C VAL A 96 4.16 -0.76 -2.19
N SER A 97 4.52 -1.14 -0.98
CA SER A 97 3.82 -0.68 0.21
C SER A 97 3.95 0.83 0.35
N SER A 98 2.86 1.55 0.57
CA SER A 98 2.88 3.00 0.77
C SER A 98 3.71 3.41 2.00
N SER A 99 3.84 2.55 2.99
CA SER A 99 4.75 2.72 4.11
C SER A 99 5.71 1.53 4.17
N ASN A 100 6.80 1.60 3.38
CA ASN A 100 7.76 0.51 3.23
C ASN A 100 8.22 -0.02 4.60
N PRO A 101 7.85 -1.26 4.98
CA PRO A 101 8.24 -1.84 6.27
C PRO A 101 9.75 -2.17 6.35
N HIS A 102 10.47 -2.10 5.22
CA HIS A 102 11.88 -2.44 5.09
C HIS A 102 12.81 -1.23 4.94
N SER A 103 12.29 0.00 4.81
CA SER A 103 13.16 1.16 4.87
C SER A 103 13.88 1.17 6.21
N ILE A 104 15.18 1.43 6.20
CA ILE A 104 15.99 1.69 7.41
C ILE A 104 15.25 2.79 8.16
N ASP A 105 14.60 2.37 9.23
CA ASP A 105 13.52 3.14 9.82
C ASP A 105 14.16 4.14 10.77
N PHE A 106 14.40 5.37 10.27
CA PHE A 106 14.69 6.51 11.14
C PHE A 106 13.66 6.60 12.30
N ARG A 107 12.46 6.06 12.08
CA ARG A 107 11.44 5.89 13.11
C ARG A 107 11.86 4.92 14.22
N ALA A 108 12.71 3.95 13.93
CA ALA A 108 13.25 3.05 14.96
C ALA A 108 14.16 3.80 15.93
N MET A 109 14.88 4.82 15.47
CA MET A 109 15.68 5.70 16.33
C MET A 109 14.82 6.59 17.24
N ILE A 110 13.63 6.96 16.79
CA ILE A 110 12.70 7.79 17.56
C ILE A 110 11.85 6.94 18.53
N LYS A 111 11.92 5.61 18.41
CA LYS A 111 11.11 4.68 19.22
C LYS A 111 11.16 4.94 20.74
N PRO A 112 12.30 5.24 21.37
CA PRO A 112 12.33 5.58 22.79
C PRO A 112 11.61 6.89 23.13
N LEU A 113 11.58 7.85 22.18
CA LEU A 113 10.86 9.12 22.37
C LEU A 113 9.34 8.98 22.25
N HIS A 114 8.82 7.91 21.67
CA HIS A 114 7.39 7.72 21.50
C HIS A 114 6.61 7.69 22.81
N ARG A 115 7.25 7.31 23.91
CA ARG A 115 6.65 7.32 25.24
C ARG A 115 6.27 8.73 25.69
N PHE A 116 7.04 9.74 25.25
CA PHE A 116 6.83 11.15 25.58
C PHE A 116 5.95 11.88 24.57
N MET A 117 5.59 11.25 23.46
CA MET A 117 4.73 11.83 22.45
C MET A 117 3.25 11.54 22.74
N PRO A 118 2.44 12.50 23.17
CA PRO A 118 1.00 12.30 23.34
C PRO A 118 0.32 12.01 22.00
N ALA A 119 -0.87 11.43 22.03
CA ALA A 119 -1.67 11.26 20.81
C ALA A 119 -1.93 12.63 20.16
N GLY A 120 -1.71 12.72 18.85
CA GLY A 120 -1.88 13.96 18.10
C GLY A 120 -0.82 15.03 18.40
N PHE A 121 0.35 14.64 18.93
CA PHE A 121 1.39 15.57 19.31
C PHE A 121 1.78 16.54 18.17
N TYR A 122 1.80 16.08 16.93
CA TYR A 122 2.14 16.90 15.77
C TYR A 122 1.07 17.99 15.51
N TYR A 123 -0.20 17.71 15.70
CA TYR A 123 -1.25 18.72 15.63
C TYR A 123 -1.14 19.74 16.76
N LYS A 124 -0.78 19.29 17.94
CA LYS A 124 -0.65 20.17 19.12
C LYS A 124 0.63 21.01 19.09
N THR A 125 1.72 20.44 18.57
CA THR A 125 3.03 21.09 18.59
C THR A 125 3.21 22.07 17.44
N PHE A 126 2.65 21.78 16.26
CA PHE A 126 2.86 22.55 15.04
C PHE A 126 1.60 23.32 14.58
N ILE A 127 0.74 23.67 15.51
CA ILE A 127 -0.55 24.32 15.24
C ILE A 127 -0.42 25.73 14.65
N LYS A 128 0.75 26.38 14.78
CA LYS A 128 1.00 27.68 14.16
C LYS A 128 1.14 27.51 12.64
N GLN A 129 0.30 28.19 11.87
CA GLN A 129 0.18 28.06 10.42
C GLN A 129 1.52 28.17 9.66
N LYS A 130 2.41 29.10 10.06
CA LYS A 130 3.74 29.26 9.44
C LYS A 130 4.67 28.07 9.69
N VAL A 131 4.55 27.41 10.83
CA VAL A 131 5.35 26.23 11.18
C VAL A 131 4.77 25.00 10.51
N TRP A 132 3.44 24.93 10.40
CA TRP A 132 2.75 23.81 9.77
C TRP A 132 3.13 23.66 8.30
N SER A 133 3.15 24.75 7.52
CA SER A 133 3.49 24.70 6.10
C SER A 133 4.90 24.14 5.82
N ILE A 134 5.85 24.37 6.72
CA ILE A 134 7.23 23.83 6.58
C ILE A 134 7.31 22.37 6.98
N VAL A 135 6.55 21.98 7.99
CA VAL A 135 6.61 20.63 8.59
C VAL A 135 5.70 19.66 7.86
N GLU A 136 4.62 20.13 7.25
CA GLU A 136 3.63 19.31 6.56
C GLU A 136 4.25 18.46 5.47
N ASP A 137 5.06 19.02 4.59
CA ASP A 137 5.72 18.30 3.49
C ASP A 137 6.66 17.20 4.01
N ARG A 138 7.36 17.48 5.11
CA ARG A 138 8.23 16.52 5.77
C ARG A 138 7.43 15.38 6.41
N LEU A 139 6.35 15.72 7.10
CA LEU A 139 5.45 14.73 7.72
C LEU A 139 4.75 13.89 6.66
N ARG A 140 4.29 14.50 5.56
CA ARG A 140 3.67 13.84 4.43
C ARG A 140 4.64 12.86 3.77
N SER A 141 5.87 13.29 3.51
CA SER A 141 6.94 12.43 2.99
C SER A 141 7.27 11.26 3.93
N LEU A 142 7.31 11.50 5.23
CA LEU A 142 7.56 10.46 6.25
C LEU A 142 6.40 9.48 6.41
N SER A 143 5.16 9.94 6.20
CA SER A 143 3.99 9.04 6.27
C SER A 143 3.92 8.08 5.09
N GLY A 144 4.58 8.41 3.97
CA GLY A 144 4.52 7.64 2.72
C GLY A 144 3.21 7.82 1.94
N PHE A 145 2.31 8.69 2.41
CA PHE A 145 1.04 8.95 1.75
C PHE A 145 1.17 10.07 0.71
N SER A 146 0.43 9.92 -0.38
CA SER A 146 0.17 11.00 -1.36
C SER A 146 1.41 11.55 -2.06
N LYS A 147 2.36 10.70 -2.45
CA LYS A 147 3.36 11.11 -3.43
C LYS A 147 2.71 11.15 -4.80
N ALA A 148 2.71 12.32 -5.43
CA ALA A 148 2.36 12.42 -6.83
C ALA A 148 3.41 11.69 -7.70
N PRO A 149 3.03 11.23 -8.91
CA PRO A 149 3.99 10.73 -9.89
C PRO A 149 5.05 11.80 -10.14
N SER A 150 6.31 11.37 -10.24
CA SER A 150 7.43 12.28 -10.57
C SER A 150 7.62 12.44 -12.08
N GLU A 151 7.02 11.58 -12.86
CA GLU A 151 7.11 11.52 -14.31
C GLU A 151 5.73 11.77 -14.92
N ILE A 152 5.71 12.32 -16.12
CA ILE A 152 4.48 12.51 -16.88
C ILE A 152 4.06 11.15 -17.44
N ASP A 153 2.79 10.81 -17.30
CA ASP A 153 2.20 9.65 -17.97
C ASP A 153 1.99 10.02 -19.44
N GLU A 154 2.79 9.41 -20.33
CA GLU A 154 2.70 9.62 -21.77
C GLU A 154 1.63 8.73 -22.43
N ASP A 155 1.09 7.76 -21.67
CA ASP A 155 0.03 6.88 -22.16
C ASP A 155 -1.34 7.54 -21.98
N VAL A 156 -2.01 7.81 -23.07
CA VAL A 156 -3.36 8.35 -23.07
C VAL A 156 -4.36 7.21 -23.14
N TYR A 157 -5.10 6.99 -22.05
CA TYR A 157 -6.18 6.02 -22.01
C TYR A 157 -7.52 6.70 -22.18
N TYR A 158 -8.26 6.31 -23.22
CA TYR A 158 -9.66 6.72 -23.40
C TYR A 158 -10.58 5.61 -22.91
N HIS A 159 -11.36 5.88 -21.87
CA HIS A 159 -12.48 5.03 -21.52
C HIS A 159 -13.71 5.46 -22.33
N ILE A 160 -14.09 4.64 -23.30
CA ILE A 160 -15.32 4.85 -24.04
C ILE A 160 -16.46 4.15 -23.28
N PHE A 161 -17.32 4.93 -22.65
CA PHE A 161 -18.56 4.40 -22.08
C PHE A 161 -19.62 4.37 -23.18
N GLN A 162 -20.03 3.17 -23.59
CA GLN A 162 -21.21 3.01 -24.42
C GLN A 162 -22.43 2.95 -23.49
N HIS A 163 -23.28 3.97 -23.57
CA HIS A 163 -24.60 3.91 -22.97
C HIS A 163 -25.48 3.12 -23.92
N THR A 164 -25.93 1.95 -23.51
CA THR A 164 -27.02 1.18 -24.14
C THR A 164 -28.38 1.62 -23.57
#